data_8cdf926e37d619cdf7544ec99e104fab
#
_entry.id   8cdf926e37d619cdf7544ec99e104fab
#
_cell.length_a   1.000
_cell.length_b   1.000
_cell.length_c   1.000
_cell.angle_alpha   90.00
_cell.angle_beta   90.00
_cell.angle_gamma   90.00
#
_symmetry.space_group_name_H-M   'P 1'
#
loop_
_entity.id
_entity.type
_entity.pdbx_description
1 polymer ?
#
loop_
_entity_poly.entity_id
_entity_poly.type
_entity_poly.pdbx_seq_one_letter_code
_entity_poly.pdbx_strand_id
1 'polypeptide(L)'
;MEQRINAYEKSHAMKSLYALGTYLAKSSIEQPLFNLLYFRVSQINGCAYCLDMHSKDLRATGETEQRLHVLNAWREAPFYTKRERAALAWAEAVTNVTEGHVPDEVYEAVRK
;
A
#
# COMPACT_ATOMS: atom_id res chain seq x y z
N MET A 1 -9.34 -20.57 -6.35
CA MET A 1 -8.99 -20.14 -7.72
C MET A 1 -7.59 -20.66 -8.04
N GLU A 2 -7.45 -21.32 -9.17
CA GLU A 2 -6.16 -21.85 -9.59
C GLU A 2 -5.19 -20.72 -9.95
N GLN A 3 -3.94 -20.84 -9.53
CA GLN A 3 -2.90 -19.86 -9.81
C GLN A 3 -2.52 -19.96 -11.32
N ARG A 4 -2.68 -18.85 -12.04
CA ARG A 4 -2.40 -18.80 -13.48
C ARG A 4 -0.95 -18.47 -13.81
N ILE A 5 -0.28 -17.75 -12.92
CA ILE A 5 1.11 -17.32 -13.07
C ILE A 5 1.84 -17.63 -11.77
N ASN A 6 2.94 -18.39 -11.88
CA ASN A 6 3.81 -18.61 -10.73
C ASN A 6 4.82 -17.46 -10.63
N ALA A 7 4.55 -16.52 -9.72
CA ALA A 7 5.42 -15.37 -9.50
C ALA A 7 6.81 -15.74 -8.94
N TYR A 8 6.97 -16.96 -8.43
CA TYR A 8 8.25 -17.45 -7.93
C TYR A 8 9.10 -18.11 -9.03
N GLU A 9 8.53 -18.36 -10.19
CA GLU A 9 9.32 -18.78 -11.34
C GLU A 9 10.24 -17.65 -11.78
N LYS A 10 11.48 -18.04 -12.11
CA LYS A 10 12.57 -17.11 -12.46
C LYS A 10 12.35 -16.49 -13.84
N SER A 11 11.29 -15.69 -14.02
CA SER A 11 11.13 -14.93 -15.25
C SER A 11 11.90 -13.61 -15.19
N HIS A 12 12.43 -13.16 -16.32
CA HIS A 12 13.10 -11.86 -16.41
C HIS A 12 12.16 -10.69 -16.09
N ALA A 13 10.89 -10.81 -16.43
CA ALA A 13 9.88 -9.80 -16.13
C ALA A 13 9.70 -9.61 -14.61
N MET A 14 9.61 -10.69 -13.85
CA MET A 14 9.47 -10.62 -12.40
C MET A 14 10.72 -10.04 -11.72
N LYS A 15 11.92 -10.34 -12.24
CA LYS A 15 13.16 -9.73 -11.74
C LYS A 15 13.14 -8.21 -11.85
N SER A 16 12.62 -7.68 -12.95
CA SER A 16 12.51 -6.22 -13.16
C SER A 16 11.56 -5.58 -12.14
N LEU A 17 10.45 -6.22 -11.82
CA LEU A 17 9.51 -5.75 -10.78
C LEU A 17 10.15 -5.80 -9.38
N TYR A 18 10.86 -6.86 -9.04
CA TYR A 18 11.58 -6.96 -7.77
C TYR A 18 12.69 -5.91 -7.65
N ALA A 19 13.39 -5.59 -8.74
CA ALA A 19 14.40 -4.53 -8.75
C ALA A 19 13.79 -3.16 -8.46
N LEU A 20 12.60 -2.87 -8.97
CA LEU A 20 11.85 -1.65 -8.64
C LEU A 20 11.51 -1.59 -7.15
N GLY A 21 11.03 -2.70 -6.58
CA GLY A 21 10.77 -2.79 -5.14
C GLY A 21 12.01 -2.56 -4.28
N THR A 22 13.16 -3.10 -4.70
CA THR A 22 14.45 -2.88 -4.03
C THR A 22 14.88 -1.41 -4.09
N TYR A 23 14.68 -0.75 -5.21
CA TYR A 23 14.93 0.68 -5.37
C TYR A 23 14.06 1.51 -4.41
N LEU A 24 12.76 1.23 -4.36
CA LEU A 24 11.83 1.93 -3.50
C LEU A 24 12.13 1.73 -2.01
N ALA A 25 12.57 0.53 -1.62
CA ALA A 25 12.94 0.24 -0.23
C ALA A 25 14.12 1.08 0.28
N LYS A 26 14.95 1.61 -0.63
CA LYS A 26 16.08 2.51 -0.32
C LYS A 26 15.70 3.99 -0.38
N SER A 27 14.45 4.31 -0.68
CA SER A 27 13.98 5.70 -0.71
C SER A 27 13.88 6.30 0.70
N SER A 28 13.60 7.59 0.76
CA SER A 28 13.40 8.30 2.04
C SER A 28 12.07 7.99 2.72
N ILE A 29 11.21 7.18 2.10
CA ILE A 29 9.94 6.79 2.69
C ILE A 29 10.18 5.63 3.67
N GLU A 30 9.76 5.80 4.89
CA GLU A 30 9.93 4.84 5.97
C GLU A 30 9.14 3.54 5.74
N GLN A 31 9.71 2.42 6.11
CA GLN A 31 9.12 1.10 5.88
C GLN A 31 7.72 0.93 6.51
N PRO A 32 7.42 1.45 7.71
CA PRO A 32 6.05 1.36 8.26
C PRO A 32 5.01 2.03 7.37
N LEU A 33 5.34 3.15 6.75
CA LEU A 33 4.43 3.83 5.82
C LEU A 33 4.22 3.00 4.55
N PHE A 34 5.28 2.45 3.97
CA PHE A 34 5.15 1.53 2.84
C PHE A 34 4.22 0.36 3.16
N ASN A 35 4.43 -0.29 4.30
CA ASN A 35 3.61 -1.43 4.71
C ASN A 35 2.14 -1.05 4.88
N LEU A 36 1.88 0.13 5.42
CA LEU A 36 0.52 0.64 5.57
C LEU A 36 -0.16 0.87 4.21
N LEU A 37 0.56 1.46 3.26
CA LEU A 37 0.07 1.68 1.90
C LEU A 37 -0.16 0.36 1.16
N TYR A 38 0.77 -0.58 1.26
CA TYR A 38 0.62 -1.92 0.66
C TYR A 38 -0.61 -2.64 1.21
N PHE A 39 -0.84 -2.54 2.50
CA PHE A 39 -2.02 -3.14 3.12
C PHE A 39 -3.31 -2.50 2.61
N ARG A 40 -3.35 -1.16 2.52
CA ARG A 40 -4.52 -0.45 1.97
C ARG A 40 -4.78 -0.81 0.51
N VAL A 41 -3.77 -0.82 -0.33
CA VAL A 41 -3.89 -1.22 -1.74
C VAL A 41 -4.37 -2.68 -1.84
N SER A 42 -3.89 -3.54 -0.96
CA SER A 42 -4.32 -4.94 -0.91
C SER A 42 -5.79 -5.09 -0.54
N GLN A 43 -6.33 -4.23 0.32
CA GLN A 43 -7.77 -4.16 0.63
C GLN A 43 -8.57 -3.78 -0.61
N ILE A 44 -8.14 -2.75 -1.33
CA ILE A 44 -8.82 -2.28 -2.56
C ILE A 44 -8.82 -3.39 -3.61
N ASN A 45 -7.70 -4.07 -3.79
CA ASN A 45 -7.53 -5.12 -4.78
C ASN A 45 -8.18 -6.47 -4.38
N GLY A 46 -8.56 -6.64 -3.12
CA GLY A 46 -9.11 -7.90 -2.61
C GLY A 46 -8.13 -9.06 -2.67
N CYS A 47 -6.82 -8.78 -2.50
CA CYS A 47 -5.76 -9.78 -2.59
C CYS A 47 -5.55 -10.46 -1.23
N ALA A 48 -6.10 -11.67 -1.05
CA ALA A 48 -6.02 -12.39 0.22
C ALA A 48 -4.58 -12.68 0.67
N TYR A 49 -3.71 -13.12 -0.25
CA TYR A 49 -2.30 -13.36 0.04
C TYR A 49 -1.60 -12.08 0.51
N CYS A 50 -1.85 -10.97 -0.15
CA CYS A 50 -1.24 -9.68 0.17
C CYS A 50 -1.71 -9.17 1.53
N LEU A 51 -3.00 -9.31 1.82
CA LEU A 51 -3.57 -8.92 3.11
C LEU A 51 -2.96 -9.72 4.27
N ASP A 52 -2.82 -11.03 4.11
CA ASP A 52 -2.21 -11.89 5.11
C ASP A 52 -0.74 -11.51 5.35
N MET A 53 0.03 -11.36 4.28
CA MET A 53 1.44 -11.02 4.35
C MET A 53 1.67 -9.65 4.98
N HIS A 54 1.03 -8.60 4.45
CA HIS A 54 1.25 -7.23 4.93
C HIS A 54 0.69 -6.98 6.33
N SER A 55 -0.38 -7.66 6.73
CA SER A 55 -0.87 -7.55 8.11
C SER A 55 0.13 -8.13 9.12
N LYS A 56 0.79 -9.24 8.77
CA LYS A 56 1.85 -9.82 9.59
C LYS A 56 3.06 -8.89 9.70
N ASP A 57 3.47 -8.30 8.58
CA ASP A 57 4.58 -7.34 8.55
C ASP A 57 4.29 -6.12 9.43
N LEU A 58 3.08 -5.58 9.35
CA LEU A 58 2.66 -4.43 10.17
C LEU A 58 2.65 -4.78 11.65
N ARG A 59 2.09 -5.92 12.04
CA ARG A 59 2.09 -6.36 13.44
C ARG A 59 3.52 -6.55 13.95
N ALA A 60 4.40 -7.11 13.15
CA ALA A 60 5.81 -7.31 13.52
C ALA A 60 6.54 -5.99 13.78
N THR A 61 6.13 -4.89 13.18
CA THR A 61 6.69 -3.56 13.39
C THR A 61 5.95 -2.73 14.44
N GLY A 62 5.00 -3.33 15.16
CA GLY A 62 4.29 -2.69 16.28
C GLY A 62 2.98 -2.02 15.91
N GLU A 63 2.44 -2.26 14.71
CA GLU A 63 1.13 -1.72 14.32
C GLU A 63 0.01 -2.31 15.18
N THR A 64 -0.98 -1.49 15.54
CA THR A 64 -2.09 -1.90 16.38
C THR A 64 -3.21 -2.55 15.60
N GLU A 65 -3.91 -3.48 16.23
CA GLU A 65 -5.12 -4.11 15.66
C GLU A 65 -6.20 -3.05 15.33
N GLN A 66 -6.35 -2.04 16.18
CA GLN A 66 -7.29 -0.95 15.95
C GLN A 66 -7.03 -0.25 14.61
N ARG A 67 -5.78 0.11 14.33
CA ARG A 67 -5.41 0.78 13.08
C ARG A 67 -5.54 -0.12 11.87
N LEU A 68 -5.25 -1.41 12.02
CA LEU A 68 -5.42 -2.40 10.94
C LEU A 68 -6.90 -2.60 10.58
N HIS A 69 -7.75 -2.77 11.58
CA HIS A 69 -9.17 -3.06 11.36
C HIS A 69 -9.94 -1.89 10.73
N VAL A 70 -9.58 -0.65 11.04
CA VAL A 70 -10.30 0.52 10.53
C VAL A 70 -9.61 1.22 9.35
N LEU A 71 -8.54 0.63 8.80
CA LEU A 71 -7.78 1.28 7.72
C LEU A 71 -8.63 1.57 6.48
N ASN A 72 -9.59 0.73 6.15
CA ASN A 72 -10.50 0.98 5.02
C ASN A 72 -11.45 2.18 5.25
N ALA A 73 -11.57 2.62 6.50
CA ALA A 73 -12.34 3.80 6.91
C ALA A 73 -11.43 4.92 7.48
N TRP A 74 -10.19 4.98 7.04
CA TRP A 74 -9.19 5.89 7.60
C TRP A 74 -9.59 7.36 7.57
N ARG A 75 -10.45 7.76 6.62
CA ARG A 75 -10.89 9.17 6.52
C ARG A 75 -11.67 9.63 7.73
N GLU A 76 -12.43 8.74 8.33
CA GLU A 76 -13.23 9.03 9.53
C GLU A 76 -12.48 8.74 10.83
N ALA A 77 -11.45 7.91 10.78
CA ALA A 77 -10.71 7.48 11.95
C ALA A 77 -9.65 8.53 12.36
N PRO A 78 -9.55 8.88 13.67
CA PRO A 78 -8.57 9.86 14.14
C PRO A 78 -7.19 9.26 14.44
N PHE A 79 -6.86 8.08 13.88
CA PHE A 79 -5.69 7.29 14.27
C PHE A 79 -4.48 7.45 13.34
N TYR A 80 -4.63 8.22 12.27
CA TYR A 80 -3.61 8.37 11.23
C TYR A 80 -3.07 9.78 11.17
N THR A 81 -1.75 9.90 11.03
CA THR A 81 -1.08 11.19 10.94
C THR A 81 -1.43 11.92 9.63
N LYS A 82 -1.15 13.21 9.56
CA LYS A 82 -1.34 13.98 8.31
C LYS A 82 -0.56 13.40 7.14
N ARG A 83 0.68 12.95 7.40
CA ARG A 83 1.53 12.30 6.40
C ARG A 83 0.92 10.99 5.90
N GLU A 84 0.48 10.14 6.82
CA GLU A 84 -0.19 8.88 6.47
C GLU A 84 -1.47 9.13 5.68
N ARG A 85 -2.28 10.09 6.08
CA ARG A 85 -3.53 10.45 5.39
C ARG A 85 -3.29 10.94 3.97
N ALA A 86 -2.28 11.77 3.73
CA ALA A 86 -1.91 12.21 2.39
C ALA A 86 -1.44 11.05 1.53
N ALA A 87 -0.60 10.17 2.09
CA ALA A 87 -0.11 8.98 1.39
C ALA A 87 -1.24 7.99 1.06
N LEU A 88 -2.17 7.76 1.99
CA LEU A 88 -3.34 6.90 1.78
C LEU A 88 -4.26 7.45 0.69
N ALA A 89 -4.51 8.75 0.66
CA ALA A 89 -5.31 9.39 -0.38
C ALA A 89 -4.63 9.23 -1.77
N TRP A 90 -3.32 9.41 -1.83
CA TRP A 90 -2.55 9.19 -3.05
C TRP A 90 -2.64 7.73 -3.52
N ALA A 91 -2.40 6.78 -2.63
CA ALA A 91 -2.46 5.36 -2.95
C ALA A 91 -3.83 4.95 -3.50
N GLU A 92 -4.91 5.44 -2.90
CA GLU A 92 -6.27 5.18 -3.38
C GLU A 92 -6.53 5.79 -4.76
N ALA A 93 -6.14 7.05 -4.95
CA ALA A 93 -6.36 7.74 -6.23
C ALA A 93 -5.62 7.06 -7.38
N VAL A 94 -4.38 6.62 -7.15
CA VAL A 94 -3.59 5.92 -8.17
C VAL A 94 -4.13 4.50 -8.41
N THR A 95 -4.52 3.80 -7.37
CA THR A 95 -5.08 2.43 -7.49
C THR A 95 -6.42 2.44 -8.24
N ASN A 96 -7.26 3.42 -7.96
CA ASN A 96 -8.58 3.59 -8.58
C ASN A 96 -8.57 4.67 -9.68
N VAL A 97 -7.49 4.78 -10.42
CA VAL A 97 -7.28 5.86 -11.40
C VAL A 97 -8.39 5.95 -12.45
N THR A 98 -9.06 4.84 -12.77
CA THR A 98 -10.17 4.82 -13.72
C THR A 98 -11.46 5.46 -13.17
N GLU A 99 -11.56 5.68 -11.88
CA GLU A 99 -12.77 6.19 -11.21
C GLU A 99 -12.73 7.69 -10.90
N GLY A 100 -11.84 8.44 -11.52
CA GLY A 100 -11.79 9.88 -11.30
C GLY A 100 -10.41 10.48 -11.51
N HIS A 101 -9.50 9.70 -12.04
CA HIS A 101 -8.10 10.07 -12.24
C HIS A 101 -7.43 10.45 -10.92
N VAL A 102 -6.35 11.18 -10.97
CA VAL A 102 -5.67 11.66 -9.76
C VAL A 102 -5.89 13.17 -9.68
N PRO A 103 -6.77 13.65 -8.78
CA PRO A 103 -7.00 15.08 -8.64
C PRO A 103 -5.73 15.83 -8.19
N ASP A 104 -5.56 17.05 -8.69
CA ASP A 104 -4.39 17.88 -8.38
C ASP A 104 -4.22 18.10 -6.88
N GLU A 105 -5.31 18.24 -6.13
CA GLU A 105 -5.28 18.43 -4.67
C GLU A 105 -4.64 17.25 -3.95
N VAL A 106 -4.87 16.02 -4.43
CA VAL A 106 -4.29 14.80 -3.86
C VAL A 106 -2.78 14.76 -4.13
N TYR A 107 -2.38 15.10 -5.35
CA TYR A 107 -0.97 15.19 -5.73
C TYR A 107 -0.24 16.27 -4.92
N GLU A 108 -0.81 17.47 -4.83
CA GLU A 108 -0.21 18.57 -4.08
C GLU A 108 -0.09 18.28 -2.57
N ALA A 109 -1.05 17.55 -2.00
CA ALA A 109 -1.01 17.16 -0.59
C ALA A 109 0.11 16.15 -0.30
N VAL A 110 0.30 15.15 -1.17
CA VAL A 110 1.26 14.07 -0.91
C VAL A 110 2.72 14.50 -1.12
N ARG A 111 2.97 15.48 -1.99
CA ARG A 111 4.35 15.94 -2.27
C ARG A 111 4.91 16.89 -1.20
N LYS A 112 4.12 17.35 -0.27
CA LYS A 112 4.54 18.20 0.85
C LYS A 112 5.16 17.39 1.98
#